data_e1ed41fcd63f5d039e455c4f8df77f6c
#
_entry.id   e1ed41fcd63f5d039e455c4f8df77f6c
#
_cell.length_a   1.000
_cell.length_b   1.000
_cell.length_c   1.000
_cell.angle_alpha   90.00
_cell.angle_beta   90.00
_cell.angle_gamma   90.00
#
_symmetry.space_group_name_H-M   'P 1'
#
loop_
_entity.id
_entity.type
_entity.pdbx_description
1 polymer ?
#
loop_
_entity_poly.entity_id
_entity_poly.type
_entity_poly.pdbx_seq_one_letter_code
_entity_poly.pdbx_strand_id
1 'polypeptide(L)' 'DKARRGLRRFEHMSPEQREQARALFGQMRDLPPAQRDALRERWSQMTPEQRKDWVRENPPPAKPR' A
#
# COMPACT_ATOMS: atom_id res chain seq x y z
N ASP A 1 25.52 0.94 -5.35
CA ASP A 1 25.20 0.70 -3.99
C ASP A 1 23.95 1.40 -3.53
N LYS A 2 23.75 2.65 -3.95
CA LYS A 2 22.49 3.31 -3.65
C LYS A 2 21.32 2.59 -4.31
N ALA A 3 21.55 2.09 -5.51
CA ALA A 3 20.53 1.33 -6.21
C ALA A 3 20.22 0.04 -5.45
N ARG A 4 21.25 -0.60 -4.93
CA ARG A 4 21.07 -1.81 -4.16
C ARG A 4 20.26 -1.56 -2.89
N ARG A 5 20.50 -0.42 -2.26
CA ARG A 5 19.76 -0.09 -1.06
C ARG A 5 18.26 0.03 -1.35
N GLY A 6 17.93 0.62 -2.48
CA GLY A 6 16.54 0.73 -2.87
C GLY A 6 15.90 -0.62 -3.09
N LEU A 7 16.62 -1.51 -3.77
CA LEU A 7 16.13 -2.86 -4.01
C LEU A 7 15.98 -3.64 -2.71
N ARG A 8 16.94 -3.51 -1.82
CA ARG A 8 16.88 -4.19 -0.54
C ARG A 8 15.69 -3.74 0.28
N ARG A 9 15.40 -2.45 0.24
CA ARG A 9 14.26 -1.92 0.99
C ARG A 9 12.98 -2.61 0.55
N PHE A 10 12.82 -2.81 -0.75
CA PHE A 10 11.65 -3.49 -1.27
C PHE A 10 11.67 -4.97 -0.90
N GLU A 11 12.83 -5.60 -0.98
CA GLU A 11 12.96 -7.01 -0.66
C GLU A 11 12.73 -7.30 0.81
N HIS A 12 13.00 -6.33 1.67
CA HIS A 12 12.83 -6.52 3.11
C HIS A 12 11.40 -6.30 3.58
N MET A 13 10.52 -5.93 2.67
CA MET A 13 9.12 -5.79 3.06
C MET A 13 8.54 -7.15 3.37
N SER A 14 7.84 -7.24 4.50
CA SER A 14 7.18 -8.47 4.87
C SER A 14 6.02 -8.74 3.89
N PRO A 15 5.58 -10.01 3.79
CA PRO A 15 4.41 -10.29 2.94
C PRO A 15 3.19 -9.46 3.33
N GLU A 16 3.05 -9.20 4.61
CA GLU A 16 1.94 -8.39 5.09
C GLU A 16 2.03 -6.96 4.58
N GLN A 17 3.23 -6.39 4.62
CA GLN A 17 3.44 -5.04 4.11
C GLN A 17 3.21 -4.98 2.60
N ARG A 18 3.60 -6.01 1.90
CA ARG A 18 3.36 -6.07 0.46
C ARG A 18 1.88 -6.12 0.15
N GLU A 19 1.14 -6.88 0.92
CA GLU A 19 -0.29 -6.97 0.74
C GLU A 19 -0.96 -5.63 1.02
N GLN A 20 -0.51 -4.96 2.07
CA GLN A 20 -1.03 -3.63 2.39
C GLN A 20 -0.74 -2.64 1.27
N ALA A 21 0.45 -2.70 0.70
CA ALA A 21 0.80 -1.82 -0.40
C ALA A 21 -0.06 -2.09 -1.63
N ARG A 22 -0.32 -3.36 -1.92
CA ARG A 22 -1.17 -3.71 -3.06
C ARG A 22 -2.58 -3.20 -2.86
N ALA A 23 -3.10 -3.35 -1.65
CA ALA A 23 -4.45 -2.88 -1.38
C ALA A 23 -4.54 -1.37 -1.55
N LEU A 24 -3.54 -0.67 -1.04
CA LEU A 24 -3.51 0.78 -1.14
C LEU A 24 -3.44 1.24 -2.60
N PHE A 25 -2.50 0.67 -3.35
CA PHE A 25 -2.34 1.04 -4.75
C PHE A 25 -3.56 0.65 -5.59
N GLY A 26 -4.17 -0.48 -5.25
CA GLY A 26 -5.37 -0.91 -5.95
C GLY A 26 -6.50 0.09 -5.79
N GLN A 27 -6.67 0.60 -4.59
CA GLN A 27 -7.69 1.61 -4.35
C GLN A 27 -7.35 2.93 -5.04
N MET A 28 -6.06 3.30 -5.02
CA MET A 28 -5.64 4.56 -5.61
C MET A 28 -5.82 4.60 -7.13
N ARG A 29 -5.77 3.44 -7.77
CA ARG A 29 -5.92 3.38 -9.22
C ARG A 29 -7.24 3.96 -9.69
N ASP A 30 -8.29 3.75 -8.92
CA ASP A 30 -9.63 4.16 -9.33
C ASP A 30 -10.03 5.51 -8.76
N LEU A 31 -9.13 6.17 -8.06
CA LEU A 31 -9.45 7.45 -7.42
C LEU A 31 -8.90 8.62 -8.23
N PRO A 32 -9.64 9.74 -8.26
CA PRO A 32 -9.10 10.97 -8.83
C PRO A 32 -7.88 11.45 -8.04
N PRO A 33 -7.03 12.29 -8.64
CA PRO A 33 -5.81 12.73 -7.96
C PRO A 33 -6.02 13.33 -6.58
N ALA A 34 -7.05 14.14 -6.42
CA ALA A 34 -7.31 14.77 -5.13
C ALA A 34 -7.62 13.74 -4.07
N GLN A 35 -8.41 12.73 -4.42
CA GLN A 35 -8.78 11.68 -3.49
C GLN A 35 -7.60 10.75 -3.23
N ARG A 36 -6.74 10.56 -4.23
CA ARG A 36 -5.53 9.78 -4.02
C ARG A 36 -4.63 10.42 -2.98
N ASP A 37 -4.46 11.74 -3.08
CA ASP A 37 -3.64 12.45 -2.12
C ASP A 37 -4.23 12.36 -0.72
N ALA A 38 -5.54 12.48 -0.61
CA ALA A 38 -6.20 12.37 0.68
C ALA A 38 -6.02 10.99 1.29
N LEU A 39 -6.14 9.96 0.47
CA LEU A 39 -5.96 8.59 0.95
C LEU A 39 -4.51 8.35 1.39
N ARG A 40 -3.57 8.87 0.61
CA ARG A 40 -2.16 8.73 0.96
C ARG A 40 -1.86 9.38 2.30
N GLU A 41 -2.43 10.54 2.53
CA GLU A 41 -2.21 11.25 3.79
C GLU A 41 -2.84 10.49 4.95
N ARG A 42 -4.05 9.98 4.76
CA ARG A 42 -4.68 9.16 5.80
C ARG A 42 -3.84 7.95 6.11
N TRP A 43 -3.32 7.29 5.07
CA TRP A 43 -2.51 6.10 5.25
C TRP A 43 -1.27 6.40 6.06
N SER A 44 -0.62 7.54 5.82
CA SER A 44 0.59 7.88 6.55
C SER A 44 0.33 8.12 8.03
N GLN A 45 -0.91 8.48 8.38
CA GLN A 45 -1.26 8.73 9.78
C GLN A 45 -1.85 7.51 10.47
N MET A 46 -2.10 6.45 9.74
CA MET A 46 -2.67 5.25 10.33
C MET A 46 -1.61 4.42 11.03
N THR A 47 -2.00 3.84 12.17
CA THR A 47 -1.13 2.87 12.84
C THR A 47 -1.08 1.57 12.06
N PRO A 48 -0.09 0.71 12.32
CA PRO A 48 -0.04 -0.59 11.65
C PRO A 48 -1.32 -1.40 11.84
N GLU A 49 -1.93 -1.31 13.01
CA GLU A 49 -3.17 -2.03 13.25
C GLU A 49 -4.32 -1.46 12.43
N GLN A 50 -4.39 -0.14 12.35
CA GLN A 50 -5.41 0.50 11.52
C GLN A 50 -5.24 0.14 10.06
N ARG A 51 -4.00 0.02 9.60
CA ARG A 51 -3.73 -0.37 8.23
C ARG A 51 -4.19 -1.78 7.96
N LYS A 52 -4.01 -2.68 8.92
CA LYS A 52 -4.51 -4.05 8.78
C LYS A 52 -6.03 -4.07 8.64
N ASP A 53 -6.70 -3.30 9.47
CA ASP A 53 -8.16 -3.24 9.41
C ASP A 53 -8.61 -2.64 8.08
N TRP A 54 -7.92 -1.61 7.63
CA TRP A 54 -8.26 -0.97 6.37
C TRP A 54 -8.11 -1.95 5.19
N VAL A 55 -7.04 -2.74 5.20
CA VAL A 55 -6.81 -3.72 4.15
C VAL A 55 -7.88 -4.80 4.18
N ARG A 56 -8.34 -5.16 5.37
CA ARG A 56 -9.40 -6.16 5.50
C ARG A 56 -10.67 -5.66 4.86
N GLU A 57 -10.97 -4.37 5.01
CA GLU A 57 -12.14 -3.77 4.40
C GLU A 57 -11.96 -3.46 2.92
N ASN A 58 -10.71 -3.29 2.51
CA ASN A 58 -10.36 -2.94 1.13
C ASN A 58 -9.30 -3.91 0.61
N PRO A 59 -9.65 -5.16 0.40
CA PRO A 59 -8.66 -6.16 -0.03
C PRO A 59 -8.06 -5.81 -1.37
N PRO A 60 -6.82 -6.24 -1.62
CA PRO A 60 -6.19 -5.98 -2.90
C PRO A 60 -6.95 -6.65 -4.03
N PRO A 61 -6.97 -6.04 -5.21
CA PRO A 61 -7.69 -6.64 -6.33
C PRO A 61 -7.03 -7.94 -6.75
N ALA A 62 -7.84 -8.85 -7.24
CA ALA A 62 -7.34 -10.11 -7.75
C ALA A 62 -6.39 -9.84 -8.90
N LYS A 63 -5.33 -10.63 -8.96
CA LYS A 63 -4.37 -10.46 -10.04
C LYS A 63 -4.99 -10.88 -11.36
N PRO A 64 -4.90 -10.05 -12.37
CA PRO A 64 -5.34 -10.45 -13.70
C PRO A 64 -4.39 -11.50 -14.25
N ARG A 65 -4.91 -12.29 -15.12
CA ARG A 65 -4.13 -13.37 -15.72
C ARG A 65 -3.77 -13.08 -17.12
#